data_fd1428e43f56764e09558589bafb9139
#
_entry.id   fd1428e43f56764e09558589bafb9139
#
_cell.length_a   1.000
_cell.length_b   1.000
_cell.length_c   1.000
_cell.angle_alpha   90.00
_cell.angle_beta   90.00
_cell.angle_gamma   90.00
#
_symmetry.space_group_name_H-M   'P 1'
#
loop_
_entity.id
_entity.type
_entity.pdbx_description
1 polymer ?
#
loop_
_entity_poly.entity_id
_entity_poly.type
_entity_poly.pdbx_seq_one_letter_code
_entity_poly.pdbx_strand_id
1 'polypeptide(L)'
;MAAFAIKPAGTAYDAIALGEVMLRLDPGDVPTRRARTARVWHGGGETNVAEGLSACFGLKTAVITALVDDGIGRNIENQLREAGVDTSHIIWFGTGGKGKYSTDGKGTLHNGINFTWAGKGVLPSVTEYYRAHTPARELKPGDVDWEALFPQCRWFHTGGIYTLISPTSSELAHEAMRAAGKHGVFRSFDLNYRSKVEPDKEKARKINRGLAAHTDFLVGNQSDFLDALGHESRKVSNSDPFEVWLEAYTEMLRGVAKEYPNLKLIGTQLRAAITADRISWGAVLYDVSEDKAHLAVVRESIEIADRTGGGDSFMSGVAAALLKGQDVATAAQWGAAHGILVQETPGDTTMVTQKEVEAEVARALKGGGVSALR
;
A
#
# COMPACT_ATOMS: atom_id res chain seq x y z
N MET A 1 -20.12 5.11 -14.84
CA MET A 1 -18.68 5.34 -15.15
C MET A 1 -18.19 6.37 -14.14
N ALA A 2 -16.97 6.19 -13.62
CA ALA A 2 -16.39 7.18 -12.71
C ALA A 2 -16.33 8.56 -13.38
N ALA A 3 -16.57 9.62 -12.60
CA ALA A 3 -16.59 11.00 -13.11
C ALA A 3 -15.19 11.56 -13.44
N PHE A 4 -14.14 10.75 -13.31
CA PHE A 4 -12.75 11.12 -13.59
C PHE A 4 -12.13 10.21 -14.65
N ALA A 5 -11.18 10.76 -15.41
CA ALA A 5 -10.55 10.04 -16.52
C ALA A 5 -9.29 9.30 -16.04
N ILE A 6 -9.20 8.02 -16.38
CA ILE A 6 -7.95 7.24 -16.38
C ILE A 6 -7.59 6.96 -17.84
N LYS A 7 -6.32 7.03 -18.20
CA LYS A 7 -5.86 6.69 -19.55
C LYS A 7 -6.41 5.31 -19.98
N PRO A 8 -6.74 5.14 -21.26
CA PRO A 8 -7.25 3.87 -21.78
C PRO A 8 -6.22 2.74 -21.63
N ALA A 9 -6.69 1.50 -21.65
CA ALA A 9 -5.83 0.32 -21.70
C ALA A 9 -4.99 0.26 -22.98
N GLY A 10 -3.90 -0.49 -22.95
CA GLY A 10 -3.00 -0.67 -24.11
C GLY A 10 -1.64 0.01 -23.96
N THR A 11 -1.39 0.69 -22.85
CA THR A 11 -0.07 1.19 -22.47
C THR A 11 0.87 0.04 -22.07
N ALA A 12 2.17 0.32 -21.95
CA ALA A 12 3.15 -0.68 -21.48
C ALA A 12 2.86 -1.10 -20.04
N TYR A 13 2.46 -0.13 -19.21
CA TYR A 13 2.12 -0.35 -17.79
C TYR A 13 0.71 0.13 -17.45
N ASP A 14 -0.04 -0.71 -16.78
CA ASP A 14 -1.28 -0.30 -16.11
C ASP A 14 -0.97 0.51 -14.85
N ALA A 15 0.08 0.12 -14.10
CA ALA A 15 0.53 0.88 -12.93
C ALA A 15 2.05 0.80 -12.73
N ILE A 16 2.61 1.88 -12.20
CA ILE A 16 4.00 1.95 -11.73
C ILE A 16 3.97 2.40 -10.25
N ALA A 17 4.73 1.71 -9.39
CA ALA A 17 4.89 2.07 -7.99
C ALA A 17 6.32 2.52 -7.68
N LEU A 18 6.46 3.59 -6.88
CA LEU A 18 7.74 4.07 -6.37
C LEU A 18 7.79 3.88 -4.86
N GLY A 19 8.76 3.09 -4.37
CA GLY A 19 8.86 2.84 -2.94
C GLY A 19 10.11 2.08 -2.51
N GLU A 20 10.14 1.70 -1.24
CA GLU A 20 11.16 0.83 -0.67
C GLU A 20 10.62 -0.58 -0.50
N VAL A 21 11.39 -1.57 -0.92
CA VAL A 21 11.13 -2.98 -0.66
C VAL A 21 12.20 -3.57 0.25
N MET A 22 11.78 -4.42 1.18
CA MET A 22 12.66 -5.09 2.14
C MET A 22 12.46 -6.61 2.10
N LEU A 23 13.48 -7.34 2.50
CA LEU A 23 13.30 -8.74 2.85
C LEU A 23 12.58 -8.82 4.21
N ARG A 24 11.50 -9.60 4.27
CA ARG A 24 10.79 -9.88 5.50
C ARG A 24 11.12 -11.28 6.02
N LEU A 25 11.53 -11.37 7.27
CA LEU A 25 11.70 -12.62 8.00
C LEU A 25 10.53 -12.81 8.95
N ASP A 26 9.72 -13.84 8.67
CA ASP A 26 8.53 -14.17 9.42
C ASP A 26 8.80 -15.44 10.26
N PRO A 27 8.87 -15.34 11.59
CA PRO A 27 9.16 -16.46 12.46
C PRO A 27 7.98 -17.42 12.67
N GLY A 28 6.83 -17.18 12.02
CA GLY A 28 5.62 -17.99 12.17
C GLY A 28 4.98 -17.84 13.57
N ASP A 29 4.72 -18.96 14.21
CA ASP A 29 4.01 -19.00 15.50
C ASP A 29 4.89 -18.63 16.72
N VAL A 30 6.18 -18.39 16.50
CA VAL A 30 7.15 -18.17 17.60
C VAL A 30 7.60 -16.70 17.62
N PRO A 31 7.58 -16.02 18.80
CA PRO A 31 8.12 -14.67 18.89
C PRO A 31 9.57 -14.58 18.39
N THR A 32 9.92 -13.49 17.71
CA THR A 32 11.23 -13.27 17.07
C THR A 32 12.41 -13.64 17.97
N ARG A 33 12.37 -13.25 19.26
CA ARG A 33 13.45 -13.53 20.24
C ARG A 33 13.71 -15.01 20.52
N ARG A 34 12.85 -15.92 20.06
CA ARG A 34 12.98 -17.37 20.25
C ARG A 34 12.96 -18.14 18.93
N ALA A 35 12.80 -17.45 17.82
CA ALA A 35 12.78 -18.06 16.50
C ALA A 35 14.12 -18.73 16.16
N ARG A 36 14.06 -19.89 15.53
CA ARG A 36 15.22 -20.65 14.99
C ARG A 36 15.13 -20.83 13.50
N THR A 37 13.96 -20.54 12.93
CA THR A 37 13.63 -20.58 11.49
C THR A 37 12.77 -19.39 11.18
N ALA A 38 12.76 -18.96 9.93
CA ALA A 38 11.85 -17.93 9.45
C ALA A 38 11.44 -18.26 8.01
N ARG A 39 10.20 -17.94 7.68
CA ARG A 39 9.76 -17.83 6.28
C ARG A 39 10.35 -16.54 5.73
N VAL A 40 10.73 -16.59 4.47
CA VAL A 40 11.34 -15.46 3.77
C VAL A 40 10.32 -14.91 2.78
N TRP A 41 9.88 -13.68 3.01
CA TRP A 41 9.02 -12.90 2.14
C TRP A 41 9.72 -11.62 1.73
N HIS A 42 9.17 -10.90 0.81
CA HIS A 42 9.48 -9.49 0.63
C HIS A 42 8.27 -8.66 1.05
N GLY A 43 8.45 -7.34 1.24
CA GLY A 43 7.37 -6.43 1.56
C GLY A 43 7.80 -4.98 1.48
N GLY A 44 6.86 -4.17 1.08
CA GLY A 44 6.95 -2.73 0.97
C GLY A 44 5.62 -2.23 0.44
N GLY A 45 5.02 -1.21 1.07
CA GLY A 45 3.64 -0.80 0.76
C GLY A 45 3.40 -0.63 -0.73
N GLU A 46 4.29 0.07 -1.40
CA GLU A 46 4.18 0.38 -2.82
C GLU A 46 4.37 -0.86 -3.71
N THR A 47 5.29 -1.74 -3.34
CA THR A 47 5.51 -3.01 -4.06
C THR A 47 4.37 -3.99 -3.83
N ASN A 48 3.79 -4.02 -2.62
CA ASN A 48 2.60 -4.82 -2.32
C ASN A 48 1.40 -4.41 -3.19
N VAL A 49 1.24 -3.10 -3.44
CA VAL A 49 0.20 -2.59 -4.37
C VAL A 49 0.47 -3.06 -5.80
N ALA A 50 1.71 -2.94 -6.30
CA ALA A 50 2.07 -3.37 -7.64
C ALA A 50 1.87 -4.88 -7.83
N GLU A 51 2.24 -5.67 -6.82
CA GLU A 51 2.06 -7.12 -6.81
C GLU A 51 0.58 -7.51 -6.75
N GLY A 52 -0.20 -6.85 -5.89
CA GLY A 52 -1.65 -7.08 -5.85
C GLY A 52 -2.32 -6.85 -7.20
N LEU A 53 -1.92 -5.79 -7.90
CA LEU A 53 -2.40 -5.49 -9.25
C LEU A 53 -1.98 -6.55 -10.28
N SER A 54 -0.74 -7.04 -10.19
CA SER A 54 -0.22 -8.04 -11.13
C SER A 54 -0.72 -9.45 -10.80
N ALA A 55 -0.38 -9.99 -9.65
CA ALA A 55 -0.63 -11.39 -9.27
C ALA A 55 -2.12 -11.70 -9.12
N CYS A 56 -2.89 -10.83 -8.46
CA CYS A 56 -4.32 -11.03 -8.25
C CYS A 56 -5.16 -10.67 -9.48
N PHE A 57 -4.88 -9.49 -10.07
CA PHE A 57 -5.76 -8.91 -11.10
C PHE A 57 -5.23 -8.99 -12.53
N GLY A 58 -4.02 -9.52 -12.74
CA GLY A 58 -3.43 -9.74 -14.07
C GLY A 58 -3.10 -8.45 -14.82
N LEU A 59 -2.85 -7.34 -14.11
CA LEU A 59 -2.47 -6.07 -14.69
C LEU A 59 -0.95 -5.97 -14.87
N LYS A 60 -0.51 -5.18 -15.85
CA LYS A 60 0.92 -4.95 -16.12
C LYS A 60 1.46 -3.90 -15.17
N THR A 61 2.34 -4.31 -14.26
CA THR A 61 2.91 -3.41 -13.26
C THR A 61 4.43 -3.38 -13.32
N ALA A 62 5.01 -2.27 -12.87
CA ALA A 62 6.43 -2.11 -12.64
C ALA A 62 6.69 -1.45 -11.29
N VAL A 63 7.86 -1.70 -10.73
CA VAL A 63 8.32 -1.04 -9.51
C VAL A 63 9.59 -0.25 -9.78
N ILE A 64 9.64 0.93 -9.17
CA ILE A 64 10.83 1.79 -9.10
C ILE A 64 11.29 1.75 -7.65
N THR A 65 12.45 1.18 -7.43
CA THR A 65 13.10 1.04 -6.13
C THR A 65 14.60 0.96 -6.32
N ALA A 66 15.35 0.88 -5.24
CA ALA A 66 16.77 0.62 -5.31
C ALA A 66 17.16 -0.52 -4.38
N LEU A 67 18.03 -1.40 -4.85
CA LEU A 67 18.54 -2.55 -4.13
C LEU A 67 20.07 -2.64 -4.25
N VAL A 68 20.69 -3.29 -3.27
CA VAL A 68 22.07 -3.71 -3.37
C VAL A 68 22.13 -4.98 -4.21
N ASP A 69 23.08 -5.06 -5.14
CA ASP A 69 23.31 -6.23 -5.98
C ASP A 69 24.06 -7.33 -5.21
N ASP A 70 23.34 -7.99 -4.34
CA ASP A 70 23.75 -9.14 -3.54
C ASP A 70 22.68 -10.23 -3.51
N GLY A 71 22.92 -11.32 -2.78
CA GLY A 71 21.97 -12.43 -2.68
C GLY A 71 20.61 -12.03 -2.10
N ILE A 72 20.54 -11.03 -1.22
CA ILE A 72 19.28 -10.53 -0.62
C ILE A 72 18.50 -9.73 -1.66
N GLY A 73 19.15 -8.78 -2.33
CA GLY A 73 18.52 -7.99 -3.38
C GLY A 73 18.01 -8.85 -4.54
N ARG A 74 18.78 -9.88 -4.94
CA ARG A 74 18.36 -10.81 -5.99
C ARG A 74 17.22 -11.73 -5.54
N ASN A 75 17.14 -12.07 -4.25
CA ASN A 75 16.01 -12.81 -3.70
C ASN A 75 14.73 -11.97 -3.75
N ILE A 76 14.80 -10.70 -3.37
CA ILE A 76 13.67 -9.75 -3.47
C ILE A 76 13.22 -9.61 -4.94
N GLU A 77 14.16 -9.38 -5.87
CA GLU A 77 13.85 -9.27 -7.30
C GLU A 77 13.13 -10.54 -7.82
N ASN A 78 13.61 -11.72 -7.46
CA ASN A 78 13.02 -12.98 -7.90
C ASN A 78 11.57 -13.12 -7.42
N GLN A 79 11.27 -12.78 -6.16
CA GLN A 79 9.91 -12.84 -5.62
C GLN A 79 8.98 -11.84 -6.36
N LEU A 80 9.43 -10.62 -6.64
CA LEU A 80 8.68 -9.64 -7.44
C LEU A 80 8.38 -10.16 -8.86
N ARG A 81 9.37 -10.81 -9.50
CA ARG A 81 9.21 -11.41 -10.83
C ARG A 81 8.26 -12.61 -10.82
N GLU A 82 8.28 -13.44 -9.79
CA GLU A 82 7.32 -14.54 -9.58
C GLU A 82 5.87 -14.02 -9.53
N ALA A 83 5.67 -12.83 -8.94
CA ALA A 83 4.39 -12.15 -8.90
C ALA A 83 4.02 -11.44 -10.23
N GLY A 84 4.89 -11.48 -11.24
CA GLY A 84 4.65 -10.86 -12.55
C GLY A 84 4.92 -9.36 -12.62
N VAL A 85 5.61 -8.80 -11.63
CA VAL A 85 6.00 -7.39 -11.60
C VAL A 85 7.25 -7.17 -12.46
N ASP A 86 7.25 -6.14 -13.31
CA ASP A 86 8.45 -5.74 -14.05
C ASP A 86 9.47 -5.10 -13.11
N THR A 87 10.65 -5.70 -13.05
CA THR A 87 11.79 -5.30 -12.21
C THR A 87 12.88 -4.56 -12.98
N SER A 88 12.69 -4.28 -14.27
CA SER A 88 13.70 -3.65 -15.12
C SER A 88 14.06 -2.22 -14.69
N HIS A 89 13.23 -1.58 -13.88
CA HIS A 89 13.44 -0.24 -13.34
C HIS A 89 14.04 -0.22 -11.93
N ILE A 90 14.48 -1.37 -11.40
CA ILE A 90 15.25 -1.41 -10.15
C ILE A 90 16.62 -0.76 -10.38
N ILE A 91 16.96 0.21 -9.54
CA ILE A 91 18.26 0.86 -9.54
C ILE A 91 19.20 0.07 -8.63
N TRP A 92 20.22 -0.53 -9.23
CA TRP A 92 21.16 -1.40 -8.53
C TRP A 92 22.34 -0.61 -7.98
N PHE A 93 22.67 -0.86 -6.71
CA PHE A 93 23.87 -0.36 -6.05
C PHE A 93 24.85 -1.52 -5.83
N GLY A 94 26.15 -1.33 -6.15
CA GLY A 94 27.16 -2.36 -6.00
C GLY A 94 28.01 -2.58 -7.24
N THR A 95 28.52 -3.79 -7.44
CA THR A 95 29.44 -4.12 -8.54
C THR A 95 28.79 -3.91 -9.90
N GLY A 96 29.09 -2.78 -10.56
CA GLY A 96 28.51 -2.38 -11.84
C GLY A 96 27.31 -1.43 -11.75
N GLY A 97 26.81 -1.09 -10.55
CA GLY A 97 25.72 -0.15 -10.30
C GLY A 97 26.19 1.20 -9.75
N LYS A 98 25.21 2.05 -9.35
CA LYS A 98 25.48 3.32 -8.67
C LYS A 98 26.00 3.08 -7.24
N GLY A 99 26.95 3.91 -6.81
CA GLY A 99 27.39 3.97 -5.42
C GLY A 99 28.58 3.07 -5.05
N LYS A 100 29.06 3.24 -3.83
CA LYS A 100 30.17 2.47 -3.26
C LYS A 100 29.62 1.39 -2.35
N TYR A 101 29.38 0.20 -2.89
CA TYR A 101 29.05 -0.97 -2.13
C TYR A 101 30.12 -2.04 -2.31
N SER A 102 30.36 -2.81 -1.26
CA SER A 102 31.28 -3.92 -1.27
C SER A 102 30.66 -5.12 -0.52
N THR A 103 30.70 -6.28 -1.15
CA THR A 103 30.23 -7.54 -0.54
C THR A 103 31.15 -8.06 0.57
N ASP A 104 32.30 -7.40 0.81
CA ASP A 104 33.24 -7.72 1.89
C ASP A 104 32.87 -7.14 3.27
N GLY A 105 31.65 -6.61 3.39
CA GLY A 105 31.13 -6.04 4.63
C GLY A 105 31.65 -4.64 4.98
N LYS A 106 32.43 -4.01 4.09
CA LYS A 106 32.96 -2.65 4.30
C LYS A 106 32.07 -1.55 3.73
N GLY A 107 31.04 -1.92 2.95
CA GLY A 107 30.04 -1.01 2.42
C GLY A 107 29.10 -0.50 3.53
N THR A 108 28.57 0.70 3.37
CA THR A 108 27.59 1.29 4.28
C THR A 108 26.16 0.96 3.91
N LEU A 109 25.88 0.63 2.63
CA LEU A 109 24.55 0.29 2.14
C LEU A 109 24.28 -1.21 2.28
N HIS A 110 23.05 -1.55 2.64
CA HIS A 110 22.54 -2.92 2.70
C HIS A 110 21.06 -2.95 2.28
N ASN A 111 20.59 -4.09 1.78
CA ASN A 111 19.16 -4.28 1.54
C ASN A 111 18.40 -4.22 2.88
N GLY A 112 17.24 -3.60 2.87
CA GLY A 112 16.39 -3.52 4.06
C GLY A 112 15.92 -4.91 4.49
N ILE A 113 15.90 -5.15 5.79
CA ILE A 113 15.37 -6.38 6.38
C ILE A 113 14.42 -6.00 7.51
N ASN A 114 13.31 -6.73 7.63
CA ASN A 114 12.49 -6.66 8.82
C ASN A 114 12.19 -8.05 9.37
N PHE A 115 12.02 -8.11 10.69
CA PHE A 115 11.48 -9.27 11.37
C PHE A 115 10.07 -8.92 11.80
N THR A 116 9.07 -9.58 11.23
CA THR A 116 7.66 -9.33 11.56
C THR A 116 7.02 -10.60 12.08
N TRP A 117 6.70 -10.57 13.36
CA TRP A 117 5.87 -11.57 14.02
C TRP A 117 4.43 -11.06 14.08
N ALA A 118 3.48 -11.81 13.51
CA ALA A 118 2.09 -11.40 13.40
C ALA A 118 1.37 -11.25 14.76
N GLY A 119 1.93 -11.83 15.82
CA GLY A 119 1.29 -11.89 17.14
C GLY A 119 0.24 -13.00 17.21
N LYS A 120 -0.34 -13.24 18.39
CA LYS A 120 -1.40 -14.22 18.59
C LYS A 120 -2.23 -13.92 19.84
N GLY A 121 -3.55 -13.94 19.73
CA GLY A 121 -4.43 -13.69 20.85
C GLY A 121 -4.15 -12.34 21.50
N VAL A 122 -3.76 -12.32 22.76
CA VAL A 122 -3.42 -11.09 23.50
C VAL A 122 -1.99 -10.59 23.29
N LEU A 123 -1.15 -11.38 22.62
CA LEU A 123 0.23 -10.99 22.29
C LEU A 123 0.24 -10.16 21.01
N PRO A 124 0.63 -8.88 21.05
CA PRO A 124 0.55 -8.01 19.88
C PRO A 124 1.56 -8.38 18.80
N SER A 125 1.25 -8.02 17.57
CA SER A 125 2.19 -8.05 16.44
C SER A 125 3.40 -7.13 16.74
N VAL A 126 4.60 -7.59 16.36
CA VAL A 126 5.85 -6.84 16.55
C VAL A 126 6.64 -6.87 15.25
N THR A 127 7.09 -5.69 14.81
CA THR A 127 8.02 -5.55 13.68
C THR A 127 9.28 -4.81 14.13
N GLU A 128 10.42 -5.41 13.82
CA GLU A 128 11.76 -4.85 14.03
C GLU A 128 12.39 -4.57 12.67
N TYR A 129 12.89 -3.35 12.45
CA TYR A 129 13.38 -2.88 11.16
C TYR A 129 14.88 -2.67 11.15
N TYR A 130 15.54 -3.15 10.10
CA TYR A 130 16.94 -2.90 9.77
C TYR A 130 16.97 -2.19 8.41
N ARG A 131 16.70 -0.86 8.41
CA ARG A 131 16.50 -0.06 7.19
C ARG A 131 17.23 1.30 7.20
N ALA A 132 18.23 1.48 8.09
CA ALA A 132 18.88 2.78 8.24
C ALA A 132 19.71 3.21 7.01
N HIS A 133 20.28 2.25 6.28
CA HIS A 133 21.21 2.48 5.18
C HIS A 133 20.80 1.71 3.92
N THR A 134 19.52 1.82 3.54
CA THR A 134 19.01 1.14 2.35
C THR A 134 19.23 1.98 1.09
N PRO A 135 19.46 1.37 -0.08
CA PRO A 135 19.66 2.10 -1.34
C PRO A 135 18.48 2.98 -1.74
N ALA A 136 17.25 2.58 -1.38
CA ALA A 136 16.05 3.37 -1.66
C ALA A 136 16.08 4.77 -1.03
N ARG A 137 16.83 4.93 0.07
CA ARG A 137 17.05 6.24 0.73
C ARG A 137 17.98 7.16 -0.05
N GLU A 138 18.83 6.61 -0.91
CA GLU A 138 19.81 7.33 -1.72
C GLU A 138 19.24 7.84 -3.05
N LEU A 139 18.04 7.38 -3.41
CA LEU A 139 17.36 7.87 -4.61
C LEU A 139 16.99 9.35 -4.46
N LYS A 140 17.17 10.10 -5.55
CA LYS A 140 16.99 11.53 -5.59
C LYS A 140 16.42 12.00 -6.92
N PRO A 141 15.90 13.22 -7.02
CA PRO A 141 15.46 13.82 -8.28
C PRO A 141 16.49 13.64 -9.39
N GLY A 142 16.00 13.27 -10.58
CA GLY A 142 16.81 13.00 -11.77
C GLY A 142 17.38 11.58 -11.86
N ASP A 143 17.17 10.71 -10.86
CA ASP A 143 17.60 9.29 -10.96
C ASP A 143 16.67 8.44 -11.82
N VAL A 144 15.45 8.91 -12.09
CA VAL A 144 14.42 8.23 -12.87
C VAL A 144 13.98 9.09 -14.05
N ASP A 145 13.92 8.51 -15.24
CA ASP A 145 13.42 9.18 -16.45
C ASP A 145 11.89 9.08 -16.52
N TRP A 146 11.21 10.00 -15.84
CA TRP A 146 9.75 10.08 -15.82
C TRP A 146 9.16 10.43 -17.17
N GLU A 147 9.88 11.19 -18.01
CA GLU A 147 9.43 11.58 -19.35
C GLU A 147 9.36 10.37 -20.30
N ALA A 148 10.18 9.35 -20.09
CA ALA A 148 10.10 8.09 -20.83
C ALA A 148 9.00 7.16 -20.27
N LEU A 149 8.80 7.14 -18.95
CA LEU A 149 7.93 6.17 -18.29
C LEU A 149 6.45 6.56 -18.30
N PHE A 150 6.11 7.78 -17.92
CA PHE A 150 4.72 8.18 -17.69
C PHE A 150 3.84 8.32 -18.96
N PRO A 151 4.35 8.59 -20.15
CA PRO A 151 3.54 8.45 -21.38
C PRO A 151 2.93 7.06 -21.54
N GLN A 152 3.62 6.02 -21.05
CA GLN A 152 3.26 4.60 -21.17
C GLN A 152 2.64 4.01 -19.90
N CYS A 153 2.21 4.86 -18.95
CA CYS A 153 1.64 4.46 -17.67
C CYS A 153 0.25 5.08 -17.47
N ARG A 154 -0.66 4.31 -16.87
CA ARG A 154 -2.03 4.75 -16.56
C ARG A 154 -2.20 5.21 -15.12
N TRP A 155 -1.48 4.57 -14.18
CA TRP A 155 -1.59 4.76 -12.74
C TRP A 155 -0.22 4.83 -12.09
N PHE A 156 0.00 5.81 -11.22
CA PHE A 156 1.21 5.91 -10.42
C PHE A 156 0.86 5.83 -8.92
N HIS A 157 1.64 5.06 -8.17
CA HIS A 157 1.45 4.89 -6.74
C HIS A 157 2.75 5.14 -5.96
N THR A 158 2.64 5.84 -4.82
CA THR A 158 3.68 5.95 -3.81
C THR A 158 3.06 6.10 -2.42
N GLY A 159 3.86 6.01 -1.35
CA GLY A 159 3.36 6.03 0.02
C GLY A 159 4.19 6.83 1.00
N GLY A 160 3.56 7.20 2.12
CA GLY A 160 4.12 8.07 3.14
C GLY A 160 5.31 7.46 3.88
N ILE A 161 5.44 6.14 3.95
CA ILE A 161 6.65 5.53 4.52
C ILE A 161 7.85 5.89 3.65
N TYR A 162 7.78 5.62 2.34
CA TYR A 162 8.88 5.91 1.42
C TYR A 162 9.25 7.39 1.40
N THR A 163 8.26 8.27 1.37
CA THR A 163 8.50 9.72 1.29
C THR A 163 9.12 10.31 2.55
N LEU A 164 9.11 9.57 3.67
CA LEU A 164 9.65 10.00 4.95
C LEU A 164 10.98 9.31 5.33
N ILE A 165 11.49 8.35 4.53
CA ILE A 165 12.75 7.66 4.89
C ILE A 165 13.99 8.53 4.71
N SER A 166 13.96 9.52 3.79
CA SER A 166 15.05 10.50 3.61
C SER A 166 14.51 11.79 2.98
N PRO A 167 15.25 12.92 3.06
CA PRO A 167 14.88 14.14 2.33
C PRO A 167 14.81 13.94 0.81
N THR A 168 15.76 13.20 0.25
CA THR A 168 15.84 12.95 -1.20
C THR A 168 14.72 12.04 -1.71
N SER A 169 14.26 11.04 -0.92
CA SER A 169 13.10 10.23 -1.28
C SER A 169 11.81 11.06 -1.31
N SER A 170 11.67 12.03 -0.38
CA SER A 170 10.57 13.00 -0.41
C SER A 170 10.60 13.85 -1.68
N GLU A 171 11.75 14.42 -2.01
CA GLU A 171 11.93 15.25 -3.22
C GLU A 171 11.64 14.46 -4.50
N LEU A 172 12.13 13.21 -4.60
CA LEU A 172 11.88 12.31 -5.73
C LEU A 172 10.38 11.97 -5.86
N ALA A 173 9.70 11.70 -4.75
CA ALA A 173 8.26 11.45 -4.78
C ALA A 173 7.47 12.68 -5.25
N HIS A 174 7.84 13.87 -4.82
CA HIS A 174 7.26 15.13 -5.31
C HIS A 174 7.54 15.34 -6.81
N GLU A 175 8.75 15.04 -7.29
CA GLU A 175 9.09 15.08 -8.72
C GLU A 175 8.19 14.11 -9.50
N ALA A 176 8.09 12.86 -9.06
CA ALA A 176 7.27 11.84 -9.68
C ALA A 176 5.79 12.22 -9.76
N MET A 177 5.20 12.71 -8.66
CA MET A 177 3.79 13.12 -8.60
C MET A 177 3.49 14.28 -9.57
N ARG A 178 4.40 15.27 -9.68
CA ARG A 178 4.26 16.36 -10.66
C ARG A 178 4.39 15.87 -12.10
N ALA A 179 5.40 15.04 -12.37
CA ALA A 179 5.60 14.47 -13.70
C ALA A 179 4.43 13.57 -14.13
N ALA A 180 3.92 12.72 -13.23
CA ALA A 180 2.73 11.91 -13.48
C ALA A 180 1.52 12.77 -13.85
N GLY A 181 1.29 13.87 -13.12
CA GLY A 181 0.22 14.83 -13.44
C GLY A 181 0.38 15.49 -14.79
N LYS A 182 1.59 15.91 -15.16
CA LYS A 182 1.93 16.48 -16.49
C LYS A 182 1.56 15.53 -17.63
N HIS A 183 1.75 14.23 -17.42
CA HIS A 183 1.45 13.18 -18.40
C HIS A 183 0.04 12.61 -18.28
N GLY A 184 -0.85 13.16 -17.43
CA GLY A 184 -2.22 12.67 -17.25
C GLY A 184 -2.30 11.26 -16.66
N VAL A 185 -1.30 10.85 -15.88
CA VAL A 185 -1.30 9.59 -15.14
C VAL A 185 -2.13 9.80 -13.87
N PHE A 186 -3.03 8.85 -13.55
CA PHE A 186 -3.81 8.87 -12.32
C PHE A 186 -2.91 8.56 -11.12
N ARG A 187 -2.95 9.37 -10.05
CA ARG A 187 -1.98 9.34 -8.96
C ARG A 187 -2.64 8.91 -7.66
N SER A 188 -2.10 7.88 -7.03
CA SER A 188 -2.51 7.47 -5.69
C SER A 188 -1.41 7.65 -4.67
N PHE A 189 -1.80 7.99 -3.45
CA PHE A 189 -0.92 8.18 -2.32
C PHE A 189 -1.52 7.54 -1.07
N ASP A 190 -0.76 6.63 -0.42
CA ASP A 190 -1.11 6.09 0.89
C ASP A 190 -0.37 6.90 1.97
N LEU A 191 -1.10 7.54 2.86
CA LEU A 191 -0.53 8.33 3.95
C LEU A 191 0.40 7.51 4.85
N ASN A 192 0.01 6.32 5.20
CA ASN A 192 0.77 5.26 5.88
C ASN A 192 1.85 5.79 6.85
N TYR A 193 1.48 6.78 7.68
CA TYR A 193 2.41 7.47 8.56
C TYR A 193 2.97 6.55 9.64
N ARG A 194 4.27 6.65 9.87
CA ARG A 194 4.96 5.88 10.92
C ARG A 194 5.91 6.79 11.71
N SER A 195 5.56 7.07 12.97
CA SER A 195 6.39 7.90 13.86
C SER A 195 7.79 7.32 14.12
N LYS A 196 8.00 6.02 13.91
CA LYS A 196 9.32 5.39 13.95
C LYS A 196 10.22 5.78 12.76
N VAL A 197 9.64 6.21 11.64
CA VAL A 197 10.36 6.66 10.44
C VAL A 197 10.65 8.16 10.54
N GLU A 198 9.62 8.95 10.85
CA GLU A 198 9.74 10.40 11.08
C GLU A 198 8.96 10.78 12.34
N PRO A 199 9.65 11.00 13.46
CA PRO A 199 9.02 11.37 14.73
C PRO A 199 8.50 12.82 14.78
N ASP A 200 9.04 13.71 13.94
CA ASP A 200 8.58 15.09 13.83
C ASP A 200 7.29 15.14 13.00
N LYS A 201 6.15 15.24 13.70
CA LYS A 201 4.83 15.28 13.08
C LYS A 201 4.63 16.50 12.16
N GLU A 202 5.19 17.65 12.51
CA GLU A 202 5.02 18.86 11.68
C GLU A 202 5.81 18.74 10.37
N LYS A 203 7.00 18.17 10.43
CA LYS A 203 7.78 17.84 9.23
C LYS A 203 7.05 16.82 8.37
N ALA A 204 6.53 15.74 8.98
CA ALA A 204 5.75 14.73 8.28
C ALA A 204 4.50 15.34 7.63
N ARG A 205 3.74 16.18 8.35
CA ARG A 205 2.57 16.90 7.82
C ARG A 205 2.92 17.78 6.63
N LYS A 206 4.01 18.54 6.71
CA LYS A 206 4.44 19.39 5.59
C LYS A 206 4.67 18.60 4.32
N ILE A 207 5.35 17.44 4.42
CA ILE A 207 5.62 16.55 3.29
C ILE A 207 4.33 15.94 2.75
N ASN A 208 3.53 15.32 3.62
CA ASN A 208 2.30 14.63 3.21
C ASN A 208 1.25 15.58 2.62
N ARG A 209 1.09 16.79 3.17
CA ARG A 209 0.21 17.83 2.61
C ARG A 209 0.65 18.25 1.21
N GLY A 210 1.97 18.40 1.00
CA GLY A 210 2.50 18.71 -0.32
C GLY A 210 2.22 17.62 -1.35
N LEU A 211 2.26 16.34 -0.96
CA LEU A 211 1.94 15.20 -1.83
C LEU A 211 0.44 15.07 -2.05
N ALA A 212 -0.38 15.24 -1.00
CA ALA A 212 -1.84 15.21 -1.11
C ALA A 212 -2.38 16.23 -2.12
N ALA A 213 -1.74 17.41 -2.22
CA ALA A 213 -2.08 18.44 -3.21
C ALA A 213 -1.84 18.02 -4.68
N HIS A 214 -1.15 16.91 -4.92
CA HIS A 214 -0.90 16.35 -6.26
C HIS A 214 -1.54 14.97 -6.46
N THR A 215 -2.34 14.50 -5.51
CA THR A 215 -2.94 13.16 -5.49
C THR A 215 -4.35 13.17 -6.07
N ASP A 216 -4.72 12.13 -6.80
CA ASP A 216 -6.09 11.90 -7.28
C ASP A 216 -6.86 10.93 -6.35
N PHE A 217 -6.18 9.91 -5.83
CA PHE A 217 -6.72 8.95 -4.85
C PHE A 217 -5.85 8.89 -3.61
N LEU A 218 -6.35 9.36 -2.49
CA LEU A 218 -5.69 9.39 -1.19
C LEU A 218 -6.21 8.26 -0.30
N VAL A 219 -5.31 7.52 0.35
CA VAL A 219 -5.66 6.47 1.30
C VAL A 219 -4.95 6.70 2.63
N GLY A 220 -5.59 6.28 3.70
CA GLY A 220 -5.03 6.28 5.04
C GLY A 220 -6.02 5.70 6.04
N ASN A 221 -5.54 5.26 7.20
CA ASN A 221 -6.40 4.98 8.34
C ASN A 221 -6.72 6.28 9.12
N GLN A 222 -7.63 6.19 10.08
CA GLN A 222 -8.03 7.34 10.91
C GLN A 222 -6.83 8.07 11.54
N SER A 223 -5.84 7.33 12.05
CA SER A 223 -4.65 7.92 12.66
C SER A 223 -3.76 8.61 11.62
N ASP A 224 -3.70 8.08 10.39
CA ASP A 224 -2.92 8.69 9.32
C ASP A 224 -3.50 10.05 8.92
N PHE A 225 -4.83 10.17 8.80
CA PHE A 225 -5.48 11.46 8.50
C PHE A 225 -5.21 12.50 9.59
N LEU A 226 -5.23 12.10 10.86
CA LEU A 226 -4.89 12.98 11.98
C LEU A 226 -3.41 13.34 12.00
N ASP A 227 -2.53 12.33 11.96
CA ASP A 227 -1.11 12.53 12.20
C ASP A 227 -0.38 13.12 10.98
N ALA A 228 -0.75 12.68 9.76
CA ALA A 228 -0.09 13.12 8.54
C ALA A 228 -0.72 14.37 7.89
N LEU A 229 -2.01 14.65 8.12
CA LEU A 229 -2.68 15.80 7.53
C LEU A 229 -3.27 16.77 8.56
N GLY A 230 -3.57 16.31 9.78
CA GLY A 230 -4.19 17.10 10.83
C GLY A 230 -5.73 17.07 10.82
N HIS A 231 -6.34 16.13 10.09
CA HIS A 231 -7.78 15.91 10.07
C HIS A 231 -8.20 14.89 11.11
N GLU A 232 -8.96 15.34 12.09
CA GLU A 232 -9.49 14.50 13.16
C GLU A 232 -10.91 14.01 12.80
N SER A 233 -11.19 12.73 13.05
CA SER A 233 -12.55 12.21 13.00
C SER A 233 -13.21 12.26 14.37
N ARG A 234 -14.52 12.26 14.41
CA ARG A 234 -15.27 11.97 15.62
C ARG A 234 -14.83 10.61 16.18
N LYS A 235 -14.67 10.52 17.50
CA LYS A 235 -14.28 9.27 18.17
C LYS A 235 -15.37 8.21 17.99
N VAL A 236 -14.96 7.01 17.64
CA VAL A 236 -15.80 5.81 17.55
C VAL A 236 -15.20 4.72 18.44
N SER A 237 -16.06 3.87 18.98
CA SER A 237 -15.67 2.72 19.80
C SER A 237 -15.61 1.47 18.93
N ASN A 238 -14.74 0.51 19.28
CA ASN A 238 -14.69 -0.81 18.63
C ASN A 238 -16.01 -1.60 18.74
N SER A 239 -16.90 -1.22 19.68
CA SER A 239 -18.23 -1.79 19.84
C SER A 239 -19.33 -1.08 19.08
N ASP A 240 -19.03 0.07 18.44
CA ASP A 240 -20.03 0.79 17.66
C ASP A 240 -20.33 0.06 16.34
N PRO A 241 -21.57 0.10 15.86
CA PRO A 241 -21.93 -0.41 14.54
C PRO A 241 -21.14 0.28 13.42
N PHE A 242 -20.92 -0.42 12.31
CA PHE A 242 -20.19 0.14 11.16
C PHE A 242 -20.85 1.39 10.56
N GLU A 243 -22.16 1.56 10.71
CA GLU A 243 -22.89 2.77 10.29
C GLU A 243 -22.43 4.01 11.06
N VAL A 244 -22.13 3.88 12.36
CA VAL A 244 -21.58 4.98 13.19
C VAL A 244 -20.17 5.34 12.74
N TRP A 245 -19.37 4.34 12.39
CA TRP A 245 -18.04 4.56 11.82
C TRP A 245 -18.14 5.24 10.44
N LEU A 246 -19.07 4.80 9.60
CA LEU A 246 -19.30 5.38 8.28
C LEU A 246 -19.61 6.87 8.37
N GLU A 247 -20.52 7.27 9.28
CA GLU A 247 -20.87 8.68 9.51
C GLU A 247 -19.64 9.50 9.94
N ALA A 248 -18.95 9.03 11.00
CA ALA A 248 -17.78 9.73 11.56
C ALA A 248 -16.66 9.91 10.54
N TYR A 249 -16.42 8.88 9.73
CA TYR A 249 -15.37 8.94 8.72
C TYR A 249 -15.79 9.71 7.48
N THR A 250 -17.05 9.65 7.09
CA THR A 250 -17.57 10.49 6.00
C THR A 250 -17.40 11.98 6.30
N GLU A 251 -17.67 12.41 7.53
CA GLU A 251 -17.44 13.80 7.97
C GLU A 251 -15.96 14.20 7.83
N MET A 252 -15.03 13.34 8.29
CA MET A 252 -13.60 13.56 8.18
C MET A 252 -13.17 13.63 6.71
N LEU A 253 -13.56 12.64 5.89
CA LEU A 253 -13.18 12.56 4.47
C LEU A 253 -13.70 13.75 3.66
N ARG A 254 -14.92 14.25 4.00
CA ARG A 254 -15.47 15.48 3.43
C ARG A 254 -14.62 16.70 3.81
N GLY A 255 -14.09 16.76 5.03
CA GLY A 255 -13.15 17.80 5.46
C GLY A 255 -11.87 17.77 4.63
N VAL A 256 -11.29 16.57 4.44
CA VAL A 256 -10.10 16.35 3.59
C VAL A 256 -10.37 16.78 2.15
N ALA A 257 -11.50 16.38 1.56
CA ALA A 257 -11.86 16.75 0.19
C ALA A 257 -12.00 18.28 -0.02
N LYS A 258 -12.47 19.00 0.99
CA LYS A 258 -12.55 20.47 0.94
C LYS A 258 -11.17 21.14 0.95
N GLU A 259 -10.21 20.58 1.71
CA GLU A 259 -8.85 21.13 1.75
C GLU A 259 -8.05 20.77 0.49
N TYR A 260 -8.32 19.58 -0.11
CA TYR A 260 -7.63 19.08 -1.29
C TYR A 260 -8.59 18.88 -2.47
N PRO A 261 -8.98 19.96 -3.20
CA PRO A 261 -9.99 19.90 -4.27
C PRO A 261 -9.51 19.13 -5.51
N ASN A 262 -8.23 18.77 -5.60
CA ASN A 262 -7.67 17.90 -6.63
C ASN A 262 -8.07 16.44 -6.45
N LEU A 263 -8.41 16.01 -5.24
CA LEU A 263 -8.78 14.63 -4.94
C LEU A 263 -10.06 14.22 -5.70
N LYS A 264 -10.05 13.01 -6.20
CA LYS A 264 -11.20 12.35 -6.84
C LYS A 264 -11.81 11.29 -5.92
N LEU A 265 -10.93 10.57 -5.23
CA LEU A 265 -11.30 9.50 -4.30
C LEU A 265 -10.49 9.62 -3.00
N ILE A 266 -11.13 9.24 -1.89
CA ILE A 266 -10.44 9.09 -0.60
C ILE A 266 -10.89 7.76 0.02
N GLY A 267 -9.91 6.92 0.39
CA GLY A 267 -10.16 5.59 0.96
C GLY A 267 -9.72 5.47 2.41
N THR A 268 -10.47 4.72 3.21
CA THR A 268 -10.08 4.36 4.57
C THR A 268 -10.60 2.98 4.94
N GLN A 269 -9.82 2.25 5.74
CA GLN A 269 -10.25 0.97 6.28
C GLN A 269 -10.87 1.16 7.65
N LEU A 270 -11.98 0.47 7.88
CA LEU A 270 -12.67 0.38 9.16
C LEU A 270 -12.22 -0.92 9.82
N ARG A 271 -11.33 -0.82 10.79
CA ARG A 271 -10.77 -2.00 11.45
C ARG A 271 -10.87 -1.88 12.96
N ALA A 272 -11.64 -2.78 13.57
CA ALA A 272 -11.69 -2.97 15.01
C ALA A 272 -10.89 -4.23 15.40
N ALA A 273 -9.78 -4.05 16.12
CA ALA A 273 -8.98 -5.16 16.62
C ALA A 273 -9.63 -5.76 17.88
N ILE A 274 -9.93 -7.06 17.83
CA ILE A 274 -10.44 -7.84 18.97
C ILE A 274 -9.25 -8.51 19.68
N THR A 275 -8.41 -9.19 18.90
CA THR A 275 -7.13 -9.77 19.33
C THR A 275 -6.07 -9.48 18.25
N ALA A 276 -4.85 -9.99 18.41
CA ALA A 276 -3.80 -9.85 17.41
C ALA A 276 -4.18 -10.52 16.08
N ASP A 277 -4.88 -11.64 16.15
CA ASP A 277 -5.29 -12.53 15.08
C ASP A 277 -6.81 -12.55 14.84
N ARG A 278 -7.59 -11.63 15.45
CA ARG A 278 -9.03 -11.51 15.28
C ARG A 278 -9.46 -10.06 15.16
N ILE A 279 -10.14 -9.72 14.07
CA ILE A 279 -10.55 -8.35 13.76
C ILE A 279 -11.98 -8.31 13.21
N SER A 280 -12.60 -7.13 13.30
CA SER A 280 -13.69 -6.75 12.40
C SER A 280 -13.12 -5.87 11.29
N TRP A 281 -13.62 -6.02 10.07
CA TRP A 281 -13.11 -5.35 8.89
C TRP A 281 -14.24 -4.79 8.04
N GLY A 282 -14.00 -3.63 7.47
CA GLY A 282 -14.76 -2.99 6.42
C GLY A 282 -13.91 -1.90 5.78
N ALA A 283 -14.40 -1.29 4.73
CA ALA A 283 -13.74 -0.15 4.12
C ALA A 283 -14.75 0.90 3.65
N VAL A 284 -14.30 2.14 3.55
CA VAL A 284 -15.04 3.24 2.96
C VAL A 284 -14.24 3.82 1.81
N LEU A 285 -14.87 3.95 0.66
CA LEU A 285 -14.37 4.72 -0.47
C LEU A 285 -15.30 5.92 -0.68
N TYR A 286 -14.76 7.12 -0.52
CA TYR A 286 -15.49 8.37 -0.70
C TYR A 286 -15.26 8.92 -2.10
N ASP A 287 -16.34 9.05 -2.87
CA ASP A 287 -16.36 9.72 -4.17
C ASP A 287 -16.55 11.22 -3.94
N VAL A 288 -15.50 11.98 -4.23
CA VAL A 288 -15.52 13.44 -4.03
C VAL A 288 -16.49 14.13 -4.97
N SER A 289 -16.66 13.64 -6.19
CA SER A 289 -17.52 14.23 -7.20
C SER A 289 -19.01 14.07 -6.89
N GLU A 290 -19.39 12.98 -6.24
CA GLU A 290 -20.76 12.68 -5.84
C GLU A 290 -21.07 13.06 -4.38
N ASP A 291 -20.06 13.52 -3.62
CA ASP A 291 -20.14 13.70 -2.15
C ASP A 291 -20.72 12.46 -1.45
N LYS A 292 -20.21 11.28 -1.83
CA LYS A 292 -20.79 10.00 -1.43
C LYS A 292 -19.77 9.03 -0.90
N ALA A 293 -20.04 8.48 0.30
CA ALA A 293 -19.27 7.41 0.89
C ALA A 293 -19.89 6.03 0.55
N HIS A 294 -19.06 5.11 0.09
CA HIS A 294 -19.43 3.72 -0.19
C HIS A 294 -18.81 2.82 0.89
N LEU A 295 -19.66 2.28 1.78
CA LEU A 295 -19.26 1.23 2.72
C LEU A 295 -19.18 -0.11 1.98
N ALA A 296 -18.13 -0.86 2.20
CA ALA A 296 -17.86 -2.08 1.43
C ALA A 296 -17.35 -3.23 2.29
N VAL A 297 -17.80 -4.43 1.94
CA VAL A 297 -17.44 -5.73 2.52
C VAL A 297 -17.24 -5.68 4.03
N VAL A 298 -18.34 -5.63 4.78
CA VAL A 298 -18.29 -5.69 6.24
C VAL A 298 -18.17 -7.12 6.71
N ARG A 299 -17.19 -7.41 7.54
CA ARG A 299 -16.99 -8.69 8.22
C ARG A 299 -16.73 -8.47 9.70
N GLU A 300 -17.48 -9.15 10.52
CA GLU A 300 -17.31 -9.09 11.98
C GLU A 300 -16.55 -10.31 12.46
N SER A 301 -15.60 -10.08 13.38
CA SER A 301 -14.94 -11.13 14.16
C SER A 301 -14.31 -12.25 13.32
N ILE A 302 -13.50 -11.87 12.29
CA ILE A 302 -12.77 -12.82 11.46
C ILE A 302 -11.38 -13.12 12.05
N GLU A 303 -10.91 -14.32 11.84
CA GLU A 303 -9.55 -14.74 12.15
C GLU A 303 -8.63 -14.41 10.98
N ILE A 304 -7.45 -13.85 11.28
CA ILE A 304 -6.44 -13.48 10.29
C ILE A 304 -5.12 -14.18 10.58
N ALA A 305 -4.37 -14.50 9.54
CA ALA A 305 -3.02 -15.06 9.64
C ALA A 305 -1.98 -13.95 9.85
N ASP A 306 -2.15 -12.84 9.14
CA ASP A 306 -1.27 -11.67 9.21
C ASP A 306 -2.07 -10.40 8.92
N ARG A 307 -1.79 -9.35 9.68
CA ARG A 307 -2.46 -8.05 9.46
C ARG A 307 -1.76 -7.15 8.45
N THR A 308 -0.55 -7.53 8.02
CA THR A 308 0.25 -6.76 7.09
C THR A 308 -0.34 -6.88 5.67
N GLY A 309 -0.20 -5.85 4.86
CA GLY A 309 -0.65 -5.86 3.47
C GLY A 309 -2.16 -5.61 3.24
N GLY A 310 -3.00 -5.61 4.28
CA GLY A 310 -4.44 -5.37 4.11
C GLY A 310 -4.78 -3.98 3.53
N GLY A 311 -4.02 -2.95 3.91
CA GLY A 311 -4.13 -1.59 3.36
C GLY A 311 -3.70 -1.53 1.89
N ASP A 312 -2.54 -2.11 1.59
CA ASP A 312 -1.97 -2.16 0.25
C ASP A 312 -2.89 -2.93 -0.71
N SER A 313 -3.50 -4.02 -0.20
CA SER A 313 -4.46 -4.82 -0.96
C SER A 313 -5.80 -4.13 -1.15
N PHE A 314 -6.26 -3.33 -0.17
CA PHE A 314 -7.39 -2.44 -0.39
C PHE A 314 -7.10 -1.46 -1.53
N MET A 315 -5.93 -0.81 -1.52
CA MET A 315 -5.50 0.10 -2.57
C MET A 315 -5.44 -0.59 -3.94
N SER A 316 -4.81 -1.76 -4.03
CA SER A 316 -4.69 -2.50 -5.29
C SER A 316 -6.04 -2.99 -5.82
N GLY A 317 -6.96 -3.42 -4.95
CA GLY A 317 -8.31 -3.82 -5.34
C GLY A 317 -9.13 -2.66 -5.90
N VAL A 318 -9.07 -1.47 -5.27
CA VAL A 318 -9.71 -0.24 -5.80
C VAL A 318 -9.11 0.14 -7.16
N ALA A 319 -7.77 0.19 -7.24
CA ALA A 319 -7.08 0.56 -8.47
C ALA A 319 -7.38 -0.43 -9.61
N ALA A 320 -7.40 -1.74 -9.32
CA ALA A 320 -7.71 -2.77 -10.31
C ALA A 320 -9.12 -2.62 -10.89
N ALA A 321 -10.12 -2.41 -10.03
CA ALA A 321 -11.50 -2.22 -10.48
C ALA A 321 -11.62 -1.00 -11.41
N LEU A 322 -11.04 0.13 -11.02
CA LEU A 322 -11.06 1.37 -11.81
C LEU A 322 -10.29 1.24 -13.12
N LEU A 323 -9.11 0.61 -13.11
CA LEU A 323 -8.32 0.32 -14.32
C LEU A 323 -9.03 -0.61 -15.29
N LYS A 324 -9.92 -1.49 -14.78
CA LYS A 324 -10.80 -2.37 -15.58
C LYS A 324 -12.13 -1.72 -15.93
N GLY A 325 -12.34 -0.43 -15.63
CA GLY A 325 -13.53 0.34 -16.03
C GLY A 325 -14.76 0.10 -15.16
N GLN A 326 -14.60 -0.47 -13.97
CA GLN A 326 -15.69 -0.60 -13.00
C GLN A 326 -16.04 0.76 -12.38
N ASP A 327 -17.22 0.87 -11.79
CA ASP A 327 -17.64 2.06 -11.05
C ASP A 327 -17.03 2.14 -9.64
N VAL A 328 -17.20 3.27 -8.97
CA VAL A 328 -16.63 3.53 -7.64
C VAL A 328 -17.21 2.59 -6.58
N ALA A 329 -18.50 2.23 -6.68
CA ALA A 329 -19.13 1.31 -5.75
C ALA A 329 -18.52 -0.09 -5.86
N THR A 330 -18.32 -0.59 -7.08
CA THR A 330 -17.63 -1.86 -7.34
C THR A 330 -16.17 -1.80 -6.89
N ALA A 331 -15.49 -0.68 -7.14
CA ALA A 331 -14.10 -0.48 -6.70
C ALA A 331 -13.96 -0.54 -5.17
N ALA A 332 -14.90 0.07 -4.44
CA ALA A 332 -14.95 -0.06 -2.97
C ALA A 332 -15.07 -1.53 -2.52
N GLN A 333 -15.96 -2.30 -3.16
CA GLN A 333 -16.17 -3.72 -2.84
C GLN A 333 -14.91 -4.56 -3.13
N TRP A 334 -14.29 -4.37 -4.29
CA TRP A 334 -13.06 -5.10 -4.65
C TRP A 334 -11.91 -4.78 -3.69
N GLY A 335 -11.73 -3.50 -3.36
CA GLY A 335 -10.72 -3.07 -2.40
C GLY A 335 -10.93 -3.71 -1.02
N ALA A 336 -12.14 -3.62 -0.47
CA ALA A 336 -12.44 -4.17 0.84
C ALA A 336 -12.32 -5.70 0.87
N ALA A 337 -12.79 -6.41 -0.17
CA ALA A 337 -12.68 -7.87 -0.29
C ALA A 337 -11.21 -8.31 -0.41
N HIS A 338 -10.42 -7.65 -1.27
CA HIS A 338 -9.01 -7.99 -1.42
C HIS A 338 -8.24 -7.73 -0.13
N GLY A 339 -8.51 -6.57 0.53
CA GLY A 339 -7.86 -6.22 1.79
C GLY A 339 -8.12 -7.20 2.93
N ILE A 340 -9.30 -7.86 2.98
CA ILE A 340 -9.55 -8.89 4.00
C ILE A 340 -8.92 -10.22 3.63
N LEU A 341 -9.07 -10.67 2.38
CA LEU A 341 -8.58 -11.98 1.93
C LEU A 341 -7.06 -12.10 2.07
N VAL A 342 -6.31 -11.03 1.81
CA VAL A 342 -4.84 -11.04 1.99
C VAL A 342 -4.45 -11.27 3.45
N GLN A 343 -5.23 -10.76 4.41
CA GLN A 343 -4.93 -10.97 5.83
C GLN A 343 -5.18 -12.41 6.31
N GLU A 344 -5.88 -13.24 5.55
CA GLU A 344 -6.10 -14.65 5.85
C GLU A 344 -4.91 -15.55 5.42
N THR A 345 -3.92 -14.98 4.74
CA THR A 345 -2.69 -15.67 4.33
C THR A 345 -1.46 -15.04 4.98
N PRO A 346 -0.36 -15.78 5.18
CA PRO A 346 0.85 -15.21 5.76
C PRO A 346 1.61 -14.36 4.73
N GLY A 347 2.35 -13.37 5.20
CA GLY A 347 3.14 -12.46 4.34
C GLY A 347 2.45 -11.12 4.10
N ASP A 348 3.11 -10.24 3.34
CA ASP A 348 2.63 -8.88 3.07
C ASP A 348 1.80 -8.82 1.78
N THR A 349 1.93 -9.82 0.91
CA THR A 349 1.48 -9.79 -0.47
C THR A 349 0.35 -10.79 -0.73
N THR A 350 -0.36 -10.58 -1.80
CA THR A 350 -1.54 -11.37 -2.13
C THR A 350 -1.20 -12.80 -2.59
N MET A 351 -1.94 -13.77 -2.05
CA MET A 351 -1.96 -15.15 -2.54
C MET A 351 -3.31 -15.51 -3.18
N VAL A 352 -4.23 -14.53 -3.29
CA VAL A 352 -5.58 -14.74 -3.80
C VAL A 352 -5.72 -14.31 -5.25
N THR A 353 -6.75 -14.82 -5.91
CA THR A 353 -7.09 -14.52 -7.29
C THR A 353 -8.26 -13.53 -7.38
N GLN A 354 -8.42 -12.87 -8.52
CA GLN A 354 -9.56 -11.99 -8.79
C GLN A 354 -10.90 -12.74 -8.58
N LYS A 355 -10.99 -14.02 -8.96
CA LYS A 355 -12.21 -14.83 -8.77
C LYS A 355 -12.58 -14.97 -7.29
N GLU A 356 -11.59 -15.11 -6.41
CA GLU A 356 -11.82 -15.18 -4.96
C GLU A 356 -12.28 -13.84 -4.41
N VAL A 357 -11.72 -12.72 -4.89
CA VAL A 357 -12.17 -11.37 -4.55
C VAL A 357 -13.63 -11.17 -4.97
N GLU A 358 -13.99 -11.50 -6.21
CA GLU A 358 -15.37 -11.39 -6.71
C GLU A 358 -16.35 -12.32 -5.95
N ALA A 359 -15.90 -13.52 -5.59
CA ALA A 359 -16.68 -14.45 -4.78
C ALA A 359 -16.92 -13.91 -3.37
N GLU A 360 -15.93 -13.27 -2.76
CA GLU A 360 -16.07 -12.63 -1.44
C GLU A 360 -17.06 -11.46 -1.49
N VAL A 361 -16.97 -10.61 -2.50
CA VAL A 361 -17.96 -9.55 -2.72
C VAL A 361 -19.37 -10.12 -2.82
N ALA A 362 -19.55 -11.16 -3.63
CA ALA A 362 -20.85 -11.79 -3.81
C ALA A 362 -21.39 -12.43 -2.51
N ARG A 363 -20.52 -13.00 -1.67
CA ARG A 363 -20.89 -13.53 -0.34
C ARG A 363 -21.29 -12.42 0.62
N ALA A 364 -20.51 -11.35 0.67
CA ALA A 364 -20.75 -10.22 1.57
C ALA A 364 -22.10 -9.56 1.27
N LEU A 365 -22.41 -9.32 -0.01
CA LEU A 365 -23.68 -8.72 -0.44
C LEU A 365 -24.91 -9.59 -0.15
N LYS A 366 -24.74 -10.92 -0.04
CA LYS A 366 -25.81 -11.87 0.29
C LYS A 366 -25.96 -12.13 1.79
N GLY A 367 -25.12 -11.55 2.64
CA GLY A 367 -25.08 -11.86 4.07
C GLY A 367 -24.64 -13.31 4.38
N GLY A 368 -23.93 -13.95 3.46
CA GLY A 368 -23.60 -15.38 3.51
C GLY A 368 -22.30 -15.70 4.23
N GLY A 369 -22.26 -16.88 4.88
CA GLY A 369 -21.05 -17.49 5.42
C GLY A 369 -20.20 -18.19 4.35
N VAL A 370 -19.00 -18.65 4.74
CA VAL A 370 -18.08 -19.40 3.85
C VAL A 370 -18.58 -20.84 3.68
N SER A 371 -18.75 -21.28 2.44
CA SER A 371 -18.95 -22.70 2.10
C SER A 371 -17.75 -23.21 1.30
N ALA A 372 -17.46 -24.51 1.40
CA ALA A 372 -16.40 -25.12 0.58
C ALA A 372 -16.70 -24.88 -0.92
N LEU A 373 -15.73 -24.33 -1.62
CA LEU A 373 -15.73 -24.30 -3.09
C LEU A 373 -15.51 -25.74 -3.57
N ARG A 374 -16.49 -26.31 -4.25
CA ARG A 374 -16.40 -27.63 -4.90
C ARG A 374 -16.10 -27.48 -6.37
#